data_00260b89ae3e22acb127c4adb0e55e12
#
_entry.id   00260b89ae3e22acb127c4adb0e55e12
#
_cell.length_a   1.000
_cell.length_b   1.000
_cell.length_c   1.000
_cell.angle_alpha   90.00
_cell.angle_beta   90.00
_cell.angle_gamma   90.00
#
_symmetry.space_group_name_H-M   'P 1'
#
loop_
_entity.id
_entity.type
_entity.pdbx_description
1 polymer ?
#
loop_
_entity_poly.entity_id
_entity_poly.type
_entity_poly.pdbx_seq_one_letter_code
_entity_poly.pdbx_strand_id
1 'polypeptide(L)'
;ESLPRWAYSLYWRRDGEPLWRVPLRRPDPAKPVTLLQANQLMLGLAERLEVDPRNICEAYEDALHYLVRERKLPVNLDPQDSRLTDPQERARLLQVFERGLGTPRGYVLPIQRWQAAARWMSERWLLRTGKLFLIPGDSPIGLRLPIESLPWTPGVSVPATYPVDPWALPPELPAIDPRRQPFLQLRARAQAADGPQPPPAAQGVPSADGEGSQASLRDRHAGRAGFLNGTNVRTALTIEPRDGWVTVFLPPVARGEDFLDLIAAIEDVAAETAVPVRIEGYPPPPDPRLEVLKLTPDPGVIEINVQPARSWAELRENTLSLYETARLSGLSAEKFLIDGRAVGTGGGNHVVVGGATPAESPFLRRPDLLASLLRYWQNHPSLSYFFSGLFIGPTSQHPRVDEARDSQLYELEIALAQLPRKGVEAPMWLVDRTLRHLLVDLTGNTHRAELCIDKLYSPDTPSGRLGLVELRAFEMPPHARMSLVQQLLVHALLAWFWREPYERPLVRWGTQLHDRWMLPHDNWADLCEVLDDLQRAGFAFAREWFAPHFEFRFPRHGVLHYEGMALELRHALEPWPVLGEEPGAGGTTRYVDSSLERLQLKATGLIPGRNTVTCNGRE
;
A
#
# COMPACT_ATOMS: atom_id res chain seq x y z
N GLU A 1 -18.96 -3.34 -1.02
CA GLU A 1 -18.37 -2.13 -0.42
C GLU A 1 -19.00 -0.90 -1.07
N SER A 2 -19.56 -0.03 -0.27
CA SER A 2 -20.35 1.12 -0.74
C SER A 2 -19.52 2.35 -1.09
N LEU A 3 -18.24 2.39 -0.73
CA LEU A 3 -17.36 3.53 -0.99
C LEU A 3 -16.15 3.13 -1.86
N PRO A 4 -15.76 3.98 -2.82
CA PRO A 4 -14.57 3.72 -3.61
C PRO A 4 -13.32 3.74 -2.71
N ARG A 5 -12.47 2.73 -2.85
CA ARG A 5 -11.14 2.73 -2.24
C ARG A 5 -10.24 3.62 -3.06
N TRP A 6 -9.58 4.56 -2.41
CA TRP A 6 -8.60 5.43 -3.04
C TRP A 6 -7.21 5.20 -2.42
N ALA A 7 -6.19 5.45 -3.19
CA ALA A 7 -4.82 5.55 -2.71
C ALA A 7 -4.12 6.65 -3.50
N TYR A 8 -3.45 7.54 -2.78
CA TYR A 8 -2.55 8.51 -3.40
C TYR A 8 -1.14 8.00 -3.30
N SER A 9 -0.41 8.03 -4.40
CA SER A 9 0.96 7.57 -4.45
C SER A 9 1.83 8.60 -5.15
N LEU A 10 2.93 8.96 -4.51
CA LEU A 10 3.96 9.81 -5.08
C LEU A 10 5.17 8.94 -5.37
N TYR A 11 5.57 8.90 -6.62
CA TYR A 11 6.71 8.10 -7.10
C TYR A 11 7.84 9.01 -7.56
N TRP A 12 9.06 8.61 -7.27
CA TRP A 12 10.26 9.24 -7.82
C TRP A 12 11.36 8.20 -8.05
N ARG A 13 12.29 8.53 -8.92
CA ARG A 13 13.45 7.68 -9.18
C ARG A 13 14.49 7.88 -8.07
N ARG A 14 15.11 6.77 -7.67
CA ARG A 14 16.15 6.77 -6.63
C ARG A 14 17.42 7.54 -7.03
N ASP A 15 17.69 7.64 -8.34
CA ASP A 15 18.80 8.41 -8.90
C ASP A 15 18.55 9.93 -8.94
N GLY A 16 17.36 10.38 -8.53
CA GLY A 16 16.97 11.80 -8.50
C GLY A 16 16.48 12.35 -9.84
N GLU A 17 16.50 11.56 -10.92
CA GLU A 17 15.93 11.98 -12.19
C GLU A 17 14.39 12.08 -12.09
N PRO A 18 13.77 13.16 -12.57
CA PRO A 18 12.33 13.33 -12.47
C PRO A 18 11.58 12.36 -13.39
N LEU A 19 10.46 11.82 -12.90
CA LEU A 19 9.53 11.02 -13.72
C LEU A 19 8.74 11.88 -14.70
N TRP A 20 8.47 13.12 -14.33
CA TRP A 20 7.74 14.11 -15.13
C TRP A 20 8.54 15.41 -15.17
N ARG A 21 8.84 15.92 -16.37
CA ARG A 21 9.78 17.03 -16.60
C ARG A 21 9.11 18.33 -17.03
N VAL A 22 7.96 18.22 -17.72
CA VAL A 22 7.22 19.41 -18.17
C VAL A 22 6.41 20.01 -17.02
N PRO A 23 6.24 21.35 -16.99
CA PRO A 23 5.39 21.98 -16.00
C PRO A 23 3.97 21.40 -16.01
N LEU A 24 3.48 21.00 -14.84
CA LEU A 24 2.12 20.49 -14.69
C LEU A 24 1.11 21.59 -14.95
N ARG A 25 0.18 21.32 -15.85
CA ARG A 25 -0.95 22.23 -16.12
C ARG A 25 -2.07 21.94 -15.13
N ARG A 26 -2.67 22.99 -14.60
CA ARG A 26 -3.86 22.91 -13.78
C ARG A 26 -5.11 23.10 -14.64
N PRO A 27 -6.24 22.48 -14.28
CA PRO A 27 -7.51 22.74 -14.94
C PRO A 27 -7.89 24.22 -14.84
N ASP A 28 -8.44 24.74 -15.91
CA ASP A 28 -9.08 26.04 -15.92
C ASP A 28 -10.60 25.84 -15.74
N PRO A 29 -11.19 26.29 -14.62
CA PRO A 29 -12.63 26.14 -14.41
C PRO A 29 -13.49 26.78 -15.49
N ALA A 30 -12.96 27.83 -16.16
CA ALA A 30 -13.64 28.53 -17.25
C ALA A 30 -13.58 27.78 -18.59
N LYS A 31 -12.68 26.77 -18.71
CA LYS A 31 -12.45 25.99 -19.93
C LYS A 31 -12.38 24.50 -19.63
N PRO A 32 -13.51 23.87 -19.36
CA PRO A 32 -13.54 22.44 -19.07
C PRO A 32 -13.00 21.64 -20.26
N VAL A 33 -12.29 20.58 -19.95
CA VAL A 33 -11.73 19.66 -20.96
C VAL A 33 -12.85 18.95 -21.70
N THR A 34 -12.68 18.80 -23.00
CA THR A 34 -13.68 18.21 -23.90
C THR A 34 -13.30 16.78 -24.31
N LEU A 35 -14.30 16.02 -24.79
CA LEU A 35 -14.07 14.71 -25.41
C LEU A 35 -13.13 14.80 -26.63
N LEU A 36 -13.18 15.91 -27.37
CA LEU A 36 -12.27 16.10 -28.50
C LEU A 36 -10.80 16.16 -28.04
N GLN A 37 -10.51 16.88 -26.97
CA GLN A 37 -9.17 16.96 -26.40
C GLN A 37 -8.71 15.61 -25.84
N ALA A 38 -9.62 14.85 -25.20
CA ALA A 38 -9.34 13.49 -24.76
C ALA A 38 -9.01 12.56 -25.95
N ASN A 39 -9.74 12.68 -27.05
CA ASN A 39 -9.47 11.94 -28.27
C ASN A 39 -8.11 12.31 -28.89
N GLN A 40 -7.79 13.60 -28.96
CA GLN A 40 -6.49 14.07 -29.45
C GLN A 40 -5.32 13.51 -28.64
N LEU A 41 -5.45 13.48 -27.29
CA LEU A 41 -4.46 12.86 -26.42
C LEU A 41 -4.35 11.35 -26.70
N MET A 42 -5.47 10.65 -26.86
CA MET A 42 -5.47 9.20 -27.15
C MET A 42 -4.82 8.88 -28.50
N LEU A 43 -5.11 9.64 -29.54
CA LEU A 43 -4.49 9.49 -30.87
C LEU A 43 -2.97 9.72 -30.81
N GLY A 44 -2.55 10.81 -30.13
CA GLY A 44 -1.12 11.09 -29.92
C GLY A 44 -0.41 9.99 -29.14
N LEU A 45 -1.07 9.38 -28.15
CA LEU A 45 -0.52 8.25 -27.41
C LEU A 45 -0.38 7.00 -28.27
N ALA A 46 -1.37 6.69 -29.11
CA ALA A 46 -1.28 5.57 -30.04
C ALA A 46 -0.09 5.75 -30.98
N GLU A 47 0.12 6.95 -31.49
CA GLU A 47 1.27 7.28 -32.35
C GLU A 47 2.60 7.15 -31.58
N ARG A 48 2.68 7.76 -30.39
CA ARG A 48 3.90 7.75 -29.55
C ARG A 48 4.29 6.33 -29.11
N LEU A 49 3.31 5.45 -28.88
CA LEU A 49 3.51 4.06 -28.50
C LEU A 49 3.64 3.11 -29.71
N GLU A 50 3.61 3.67 -30.92
CA GLU A 50 3.75 2.95 -32.19
C GLU A 50 2.68 1.84 -32.38
N VAL A 51 1.45 2.12 -31.98
CA VAL A 51 0.31 1.20 -32.13
C VAL A 51 -0.74 1.78 -33.08
N ASP A 52 -1.58 0.89 -33.63
CA ASP A 52 -2.58 1.30 -34.63
C ASP A 52 -3.72 2.11 -33.96
N PRO A 53 -3.93 3.38 -34.32
CA PRO A 53 -4.99 4.20 -33.74
C PRO A 53 -6.40 3.70 -34.07
N ARG A 54 -6.57 2.85 -35.09
CA ARG A 54 -7.87 2.22 -35.44
C ARG A 54 -8.34 1.21 -34.37
N ASN A 55 -7.48 0.83 -33.45
CA ASN A 55 -7.83 -0.02 -32.30
C ASN A 55 -8.45 0.76 -31.16
N ILE A 56 -8.45 2.10 -31.20
CA ILE A 56 -9.11 2.94 -30.20
C ILE A 56 -10.63 2.70 -30.28
N CYS A 57 -11.23 2.41 -29.13
CA CYS A 57 -12.67 2.23 -28.97
C CYS A 57 -13.27 3.42 -28.23
N GLU A 58 -14.40 3.92 -28.72
CA GLU A 58 -15.26 4.79 -27.91
C GLU A 58 -15.92 3.96 -26.79
N ALA A 59 -15.85 4.47 -25.57
CA ALA A 59 -16.38 3.82 -24.40
C ALA A 59 -17.64 4.54 -23.88
N TYR A 60 -18.68 3.77 -23.66
CA TYR A 60 -19.98 4.23 -23.18
C TYR A 60 -20.26 3.63 -21.81
N GLU A 61 -21.04 4.32 -20.99
CA GLU A 61 -21.56 3.72 -19.77
C GLU A 61 -22.65 2.69 -20.10
N ASP A 62 -22.72 1.60 -19.31
CA ASP A 62 -23.74 0.58 -19.49
C ASP A 62 -25.12 1.11 -19.09
N ALA A 63 -25.88 1.52 -20.09
CA ALA A 63 -27.22 2.06 -19.92
C ALA A 63 -28.17 1.06 -19.26
N LEU A 64 -28.02 -0.24 -19.57
CA LEU A 64 -28.90 -1.28 -19.00
C LEU A 64 -28.67 -1.41 -17.49
N HIS A 65 -27.42 -1.31 -17.02
CA HIS A 65 -27.09 -1.34 -15.61
C HIS A 65 -27.84 -0.23 -14.85
N TYR A 66 -27.82 0.99 -15.35
CA TYR A 66 -28.50 2.12 -14.73
C TYR A 66 -30.01 2.02 -14.81
N LEU A 67 -30.55 1.60 -15.93
CA LEU A 67 -32.02 1.40 -16.10
C LEU A 67 -32.55 0.32 -15.16
N VAL A 68 -31.84 -0.77 -14.96
CA VAL A 68 -32.25 -1.83 -14.01
C VAL A 68 -32.25 -1.30 -12.57
N ARG A 69 -31.31 -0.44 -12.22
CA ARG A 69 -31.27 0.18 -10.89
C ARG A 69 -32.35 1.23 -10.70
N GLU A 70 -32.55 2.09 -11.68
CA GLU A 70 -33.63 3.10 -11.64
C GLU A 70 -35.01 2.46 -11.45
N ARG A 71 -35.28 1.34 -12.10
CA ARG A 71 -36.54 0.58 -11.92
C ARG A 71 -36.77 0.05 -10.51
N LYS A 72 -35.76 -0.03 -9.69
CA LYS A 72 -35.87 -0.42 -8.27
C LYS A 72 -36.20 0.75 -7.35
N LEU A 73 -36.12 1.98 -7.84
CA LEU A 73 -36.47 3.17 -7.08
C LEU A 73 -37.98 3.40 -7.12
N PRO A 74 -38.60 3.81 -5.99
CA PRO A 74 -39.99 4.29 -6.01
C PRO A 74 -40.14 5.49 -6.96
N VAL A 75 -41.22 5.49 -7.75
CA VAL A 75 -41.46 6.48 -8.83
C VAL A 75 -41.54 7.92 -8.31
N ASN A 76 -41.89 8.08 -7.04
CA ASN A 76 -42.08 9.38 -6.36
C ASN A 76 -40.86 9.83 -5.57
N LEU A 77 -39.72 9.18 -5.70
CA LEU A 77 -38.48 9.63 -5.04
C LEU A 77 -37.62 10.41 -6.01
N ASP A 78 -37.15 11.57 -5.53
CA ASP A 78 -36.09 12.30 -6.20
C ASP A 78 -34.80 11.46 -6.18
N PRO A 79 -34.16 11.22 -7.32
CA PRO A 79 -32.86 10.53 -7.37
C PRO A 79 -31.78 11.17 -6.49
N GLN A 80 -31.91 12.44 -6.14
CA GLN A 80 -31.01 13.14 -5.23
C GLN A 80 -31.36 12.96 -3.75
N ASP A 81 -32.44 12.27 -3.42
CA ASP A 81 -32.89 12.10 -2.04
C ASP A 81 -31.88 11.29 -1.23
N SER A 82 -31.38 11.89 -0.14
CA SER A 82 -30.39 11.28 0.77
C SER A 82 -30.87 10.01 1.49
N ARG A 83 -32.17 9.72 1.48
CA ARG A 83 -32.75 8.51 2.07
C ARG A 83 -32.49 7.24 1.26
N LEU A 84 -32.03 7.37 0.02
CA LEU A 84 -31.62 6.24 -0.79
C LEU A 84 -30.23 5.75 -0.37
N THR A 85 -29.99 4.45 -0.43
CA THR A 85 -28.87 3.78 0.23
C THR A 85 -27.49 4.06 -0.32
N ASP A 86 -27.35 4.63 -1.53
CA ASP A 86 -26.05 4.96 -2.11
C ASP A 86 -26.06 6.32 -2.83
N PRO A 87 -25.58 7.40 -2.15
CA PRO A 87 -25.52 8.74 -2.74
C PRO A 87 -24.63 8.84 -3.97
N GLN A 88 -23.55 8.06 -4.05
CA GLN A 88 -22.61 8.11 -5.17
C GLN A 88 -23.19 7.45 -6.42
N GLU A 89 -23.87 6.33 -6.28
CA GLU A 89 -24.56 5.69 -7.42
C GLU A 89 -25.65 6.58 -8.00
N ARG A 90 -26.35 7.31 -7.17
CA ARG A 90 -27.38 8.26 -7.62
C ARG A 90 -26.79 9.45 -8.36
N ALA A 91 -25.71 10.01 -7.87
CA ALA A 91 -25.00 11.07 -8.57
C ALA A 91 -24.51 10.60 -9.94
N ARG A 92 -24.03 9.36 -10.05
CA ARG A 92 -23.65 8.75 -11.33
C ARG A 92 -24.85 8.55 -12.26
N LEU A 93 -25.95 8.04 -11.73
CA LEU A 93 -27.19 7.85 -12.50
C LEU A 93 -27.67 9.18 -13.13
N LEU A 94 -27.70 10.24 -12.33
CA LEU A 94 -28.06 11.58 -12.83
C LEU A 94 -27.11 12.07 -13.92
N GLN A 95 -25.80 11.96 -13.72
CA GLN A 95 -24.79 12.34 -14.72
C GLN A 95 -24.95 11.59 -16.04
N VAL A 96 -25.34 10.29 -15.99
CA VAL A 96 -25.60 9.51 -17.21
C VAL A 96 -26.82 10.03 -17.95
N PHE A 97 -27.90 10.34 -17.26
CA PHE A 97 -29.12 10.87 -17.89
C PHE A 97 -28.91 12.29 -18.43
N GLU A 98 -28.22 13.16 -17.71
CA GLU A 98 -27.89 14.52 -18.16
C GLU A 98 -26.99 14.50 -19.42
N ARG A 99 -26.02 13.61 -19.48
CA ARG A 99 -25.11 13.47 -20.62
C ARG A 99 -25.79 12.85 -21.84
N GLY A 100 -26.74 11.95 -21.63
CA GLY A 100 -27.38 11.13 -22.66
C GLY A 100 -26.60 9.83 -22.94
N LEU A 101 -27.36 8.76 -23.13
CA LEU A 101 -26.86 7.41 -23.30
C LEU A 101 -26.07 7.17 -24.61
N GLY A 102 -26.24 8.06 -25.60
CA GLY A 102 -25.55 7.97 -26.89
C GLY A 102 -24.20 8.67 -26.95
N THR A 103 -23.79 9.36 -25.89
CA THR A 103 -22.55 10.12 -25.84
C THR A 103 -21.45 9.27 -25.19
N PRO A 104 -20.28 9.12 -25.78
CA PRO A 104 -19.19 8.36 -25.20
C PRO A 104 -18.71 9.02 -23.88
N ARG A 105 -18.30 8.20 -22.93
CA ARG A 105 -17.68 8.60 -21.68
C ARG A 105 -16.21 8.99 -21.88
N GLY A 106 -15.55 8.28 -22.77
CA GLY A 106 -14.14 8.43 -23.06
C GLY A 106 -13.67 7.46 -24.13
N TYR A 107 -12.39 7.19 -24.12
CA TYR A 107 -11.71 6.36 -25.13
C TYR A 107 -10.88 5.28 -24.47
N VAL A 108 -10.85 4.10 -25.08
CA VAL A 108 -10.10 2.93 -24.60
C VAL A 108 -9.19 2.44 -25.71
N LEU A 109 -7.91 2.32 -25.42
CA LEU A 109 -6.91 1.72 -26.30
C LEU A 109 -6.50 0.37 -25.70
N PRO A 110 -6.93 -0.76 -26.30
CA PRO A 110 -6.39 -2.06 -25.96
C PRO A 110 -4.88 -2.06 -26.16
N ILE A 111 -4.11 -2.32 -25.10
CA ILE A 111 -2.66 -2.26 -25.16
C ILE A 111 -2.02 -3.20 -24.15
N GLN A 112 -0.96 -3.86 -24.58
CA GLN A 112 -0.17 -4.76 -23.74
C GLN A 112 1.29 -4.70 -24.16
N ARG A 113 2.21 -4.82 -23.19
CA ARG A 113 3.63 -4.91 -23.52
C ARG A 113 3.99 -6.31 -24.03
N TRP A 114 4.63 -6.38 -25.19
CA TRP A 114 5.23 -7.61 -25.68
C TRP A 114 6.71 -7.63 -25.30
N GLN A 115 7.02 -8.35 -24.26
CA GLN A 115 8.37 -8.32 -23.69
C GLN A 115 9.45 -8.88 -24.62
N ALA A 116 9.16 -9.97 -25.35
CA ALA A 116 10.10 -10.57 -26.28
C ALA A 116 10.50 -9.64 -27.43
N ALA A 117 9.62 -8.71 -27.82
CA ALA A 117 9.89 -7.74 -28.90
C ALA A 117 10.16 -6.33 -28.34
N ALA A 118 10.18 -6.14 -27.03
CA ALA A 118 10.37 -4.86 -26.34
C ALA A 118 9.51 -3.72 -26.90
N ARG A 119 8.25 -4.01 -27.28
CA ARG A 119 7.33 -3.05 -27.91
C ARG A 119 5.92 -3.15 -27.32
N TRP A 120 5.12 -2.11 -27.53
CA TRP A 120 3.69 -2.15 -27.25
C TRP A 120 2.96 -2.86 -28.40
N MET A 121 1.89 -3.56 -28.03
CA MET A 121 0.97 -4.21 -28.94
C MET A 121 -0.43 -3.74 -28.64
N SER A 122 -1.19 -3.56 -29.68
CA SER A 122 -2.59 -3.23 -29.63
C SER A 122 -3.37 -4.13 -30.60
N GLU A 123 -4.60 -4.44 -30.24
CA GLU A 123 -5.47 -5.27 -31.05
C GLU A 123 -6.88 -4.68 -31.05
N ARG A 124 -7.57 -4.82 -32.16
CA ARG A 124 -8.96 -4.40 -32.25
C ARG A 124 -9.86 -5.37 -31.50
N TRP A 125 -10.56 -4.90 -30.50
CA TRP A 125 -11.57 -5.71 -29.83
C TRP A 125 -12.83 -5.88 -30.69
N LEU A 126 -13.21 -7.12 -30.96
CA LEU A 126 -14.42 -7.47 -31.70
C LEU A 126 -15.60 -7.49 -30.71
N LEU A 127 -16.26 -6.37 -30.59
CA LEU A 127 -17.40 -6.20 -29.69
C LEU A 127 -18.71 -6.56 -30.38
N ARG A 128 -19.60 -7.26 -29.68
CA ARG A 128 -20.88 -7.76 -30.22
C ARG A 128 -21.74 -6.67 -30.86
N THR A 129 -21.78 -5.47 -30.25
CA THR A 129 -22.57 -4.34 -30.72
C THR A 129 -21.74 -3.29 -31.47
N GLY A 130 -20.45 -3.53 -31.69
CA GLY A 130 -19.50 -2.56 -32.21
C GLY A 130 -19.16 -1.42 -31.22
N LYS A 131 -19.77 -1.41 -30.02
CA LYS A 131 -19.57 -0.40 -28.98
C LYS A 131 -19.08 -1.06 -27.69
N LEU A 132 -18.19 -0.39 -26.97
CA LEU A 132 -17.69 -0.80 -25.67
C LEU A 132 -18.54 -0.17 -24.56
N PHE A 133 -19.22 -1.00 -23.79
CA PHE A 133 -19.97 -0.56 -22.61
C PHE A 133 -19.16 -0.86 -21.35
N LEU A 134 -18.96 0.16 -20.53
CA LEU A 134 -18.21 0.08 -19.27
C LEU A 134 -19.18 -0.03 -18.10
N ILE A 135 -18.92 -0.99 -17.22
CA ILE A 135 -19.72 -1.24 -16.03
C ILE A 135 -19.23 -0.34 -14.89
N PRO A 136 -20.12 0.28 -14.10
CA PRO A 136 -19.73 1.02 -12.90
C PRO A 136 -18.95 0.15 -11.94
N GLY A 137 -17.92 0.72 -11.34
CA GLY A 137 -17.04 0.01 -10.41
C GLY A 137 -16.45 0.93 -9.36
N ASP A 138 -15.59 0.39 -8.51
CA ASP A 138 -15.00 1.09 -7.37
C ASP A 138 -13.76 1.90 -7.73
N SER A 139 -13.35 1.89 -9.01
CA SER A 139 -12.23 2.69 -9.46
C SER A 139 -12.58 4.19 -9.48
N PRO A 140 -11.61 5.09 -9.38
CA PRO A 140 -11.82 6.53 -9.53
C PRO A 140 -12.50 6.92 -10.84
N ILE A 141 -12.22 6.21 -11.93
CA ILE A 141 -12.96 6.32 -13.20
C ILE A 141 -14.41 5.86 -13.02
N GLY A 142 -14.69 5.01 -12.03
CA GLY A 142 -16.01 4.50 -11.77
C GLY A 142 -16.53 3.49 -12.81
N LEU A 143 -15.67 3.06 -13.70
CA LEU A 143 -16.02 2.20 -14.82
C LEU A 143 -15.04 1.03 -14.91
N ARG A 144 -15.56 -0.15 -15.22
CA ARG A 144 -14.75 -1.36 -15.39
C ARG A 144 -14.85 -1.88 -16.82
N LEU A 145 -13.74 -2.33 -17.33
CA LEU A 145 -13.69 -3.06 -18.59
C LEU A 145 -14.40 -4.41 -18.42
N PRO A 146 -15.39 -4.74 -19.26
CA PRO A 146 -16.08 -6.02 -19.21
C PRO A 146 -15.22 -7.12 -19.83
N ILE A 147 -14.12 -7.49 -19.16
CA ILE A 147 -13.12 -8.45 -19.69
C ILE A 147 -13.75 -9.79 -20.05
N GLU A 148 -14.77 -10.22 -19.31
CA GLU A 148 -15.51 -11.46 -19.57
C GLU A 148 -16.34 -11.41 -20.86
N SER A 149 -16.68 -10.20 -21.33
CA SER A 149 -17.41 -10.01 -22.60
C SER A 149 -16.49 -9.97 -23.83
N LEU A 150 -15.18 -9.92 -23.62
CA LEU A 150 -14.19 -10.03 -24.70
C LEU A 150 -14.19 -11.46 -25.25
N PRO A 151 -13.95 -11.66 -26.56
CA PRO A 151 -13.90 -12.98 -27.16
C PRO A 151 -12.92 -13.89 -26.40
N TRP A 152 -13.38 -15.08 -26.06
CA TRP A 152 -12.53 -16.10 -25.46
C TRP A 152 -11.89 -16.93 -26.56
N THR A 153 -10.57 -17.07 -26.52
CA THR A 153 -9.80 -17.90 -27.44
C THR A 153 -9.12 -19.01 -26.65
N PRO A 154 -9.52 -20.28 -26.85
CA PRO A 154 -8.86 -21.39 -26.17
C PRO A 154 -7.42 -21.57 -26.67
N GLY A 155 -6.49 -21.80 -25.75
CA GLY A 155 -5.13 -22.24 -26.10
C GLY A 155 -4.21 -21.16 -26.70
N VAL A 156 -4.61 -19.91 -26.65
CA VAL A 156 -3.69 -18.83 -27.03
C VAL A 156 -2.65 -18.69 -25.93
N SER A 157 -1.39 -18.90 -26.29
CA SER A 157 -0.28 -18.66 -25.40
C SER A 157 -0.23 -17.17 -25.05
N VAL A 158 -0.63 -16.84 -23.82
CA VAL A 158 -0.23 -15.57 -23.21
C VAL A 158 1.28 -15.49 -23.36
N PRO A 159 1.85 -14.37 -23.84
CA PRO A 159 3.30 -14.23 -23.93
C PRO A 159 3.91 -14.65 -22.60
N ALA A 160 4.78 -15.65 -22.62
CA ALA A 160 5.39 -16.15 -21.40
C ALA A 160 6.16 -15.00 -20.76
N THR A 161 5.71 -14.57 -19.61
CA THR A 161 6.48 -13.71 -18.73
C THR A 161 7.49 -14.61 -18.04
N TYR A 162 8.73 -14.53 -18.46
CA TYR A 162 9.79 -15.20 -17.73
C TYR A 162 9.93 -14.48 -16.38
N PRO A 163 9.85 -15.20 -15.26
CA PRO A 163 10.09 -14.59 -13.97
C PRO A 163 11.49 -14.00 -13.97
N VAL A 164 11.57 -12.71 -13.68
CA VAL A 164 12.85 -12.05 -13.43
C VAL A 164 13.43 -12.66 -12.16
N ASP A 165 14.71 -13.02 -12.17
CA ASP A 165 15.40 -13.43 -10.95
C ASP A 165 15.28 -12.29 -9.94
N PRO A 166 14.60 -12.47 -8.81
CA PRO A 166 14.40 -11.44 -7.81
C PRO A 166 15.71 -10.97 -7.15
N TRP A 167 16.80 -11.69 -7.36
CA TRP A 167 18.14 -11.39 -6.86
C TRP A 167 19.02 -10.68 -7.89
N ALA A 168 18.66 -10.75 -9.16
CA ALA A 168 19.35 -9.98 -10.18
C ALA A 168 19.08 -8.50 -9.94
N LEU A 169 20.13 -7.74 -9.68
CA LEU A 169 20.04 -6.28 -9.65
C LEU A 169 19.64 -5.81 -11.05
N PRO A 170 18.51 -5.11 -11.21
CA PRO A 170 18.15 -4.57 -12.51
C PRO A 170 19.20 -3.51 -12.90
N PRO A 171 19.50 -3.36 -14.20
CA PRO A 171 20.40 -2.32 -14.67
C PRO A 171 19.83 -0.94 -14.28
N GLU A 172 20.69 0.07 -14.21
CA GLU A 172 20.26 1.45 -13.96
C GLU A 172 19.17 1.87 -14.95
N LEU A 173 18.24 2.67 -14.48
CA LEU A 173 17.21 3.24 -15.35
C LEU A 173 17.87 4.23 -16.31
N PRO A 174 17.51 4.21 -17.61
CA PRO A 174 18.04 5.20 -18.54
C PRO A 174 17.66 6.61 -18.10
N ALA A 175 18.58 7.55 -18.20
CA ALA A 175 18.35 8.96 -17.86
C ALA A 175 17.27 9.61 -18.75
N ILE A 176 17.19 9.17 -19.99
CA ILE A 176 16.19 9.61 -20.98
C ILE A 176 15.66 8.37 -21.68
N ASP A 177 14.32 8.27 -21.84
CA ASP A 177 13.73 7.24 -22.67
C ASP A 177 14.34 7.29 -24.09
N PRO A 178 14.94 6.20 -24.58
CA PRO A 178 15.58 6.17 -25.89
C PRO A 178 14.65 6.51 -27.05
N ARG A 179 13.32 6.32 -26.89
CA ARG A 179 12.31 6.62 -27.90
C ARG A 179 11.84 8.06 -27.89
N ARG A 180 12.06 8.80 -26.81
CA ARG A 180 11.62 10.17 -26.65
C ARG A 180 12.32 11.13 -27.61
N GLN A 181 13.61 11.00 -27.77
CA GLN A 181 14.42 11.85 -28.67
C GLN A 181 14.00 11.77 -30.14
N PRO A 182 13.88 10.57 -30.75
CA PRO A 182 13.38 10.44 -32.10
C PRO A 182 11.97 10.99 -32.31
N PHE A 183 11.06 10.76 -31.34
CA PHE A 183 9.70 11.26 -31.38
C PHE A 183 9.66 12.79 -31.38
N LEU A 184 10.36 13.44 -30.45
CA LEU A 184 10.43 14.90 -30.38
C LEU A 184 11.07 15.53 -31.61
N GLN A 185 12.10 14.89 -32.19
CA GLN A 185 12.72 15.35 -33.45
C GLN A 185 11.77 15.26 -34.64
N LEU A 186 11.00 14.16 -34.73
CA LEU A 186 9.99 14.00 -35.78
C LEU A 186 8.90 15.08 -35.66
N ARG A 187 8.43 15.36 -34.46
CA ARG A 187 7.42 16.38 -34.20
C ARG A 187 7.94 17.79 -34.46
N ALA A 188 9.16 18.10 -34.04
CA ALA A 188 9.77 19.40 -34.34
C ALA A 188 9.92 19.65 -35.86
N ARG A 189 10.24 18.61 -36.63
CA ARG A 189 10.29 18.68 -38.08
C ARG A 189 8.90 18.87 -38.71
N ALA A 190 7.87 18.18 -38.20
CA ALA A 190 6.49 18.36 -38.65
C ALA A 190 5.97 19.77 -38.37
N GLN A 191 6.21 20.29 -37.19
CA GLN A 191 5.83 21.67 -36.83
C GLN A 191 6.58 22.73 -37.60
N ALA A 192 7.83 22.49 -37.96
CA ALA A 192 8.61 23.38 -38.83
C ALA A 192 8.14 23.34 -40.32
N ALA A 193 7.52 22.23 -40.73
CA ALA A 193 6.93 22.09 -42.05
C ALA A 193 5.55 22.74 -42.19
N ASP A 194 4.84 22.93 -41.07
CA ASP A 194 3.53 23.61 -40.98
C ASP A 194 3.62 25.13 -40.78
N GLY A 195 4.78 25.74 -41.05
CA GLY A 195 4.91 27.18 -41.11
C GLY A 195 3.99 27.78 -42.20
N PRO A 196 3.57 29.07 -42.09
CA PRO A 196 2.52 29.63 -42.94
C PRO A 196 2.89 29.48 -44.44
N GLN A 197 2.24 28.55 -45.11
CA GLN A 197 2.28 28.45 -46.56
C GLN A 197 1.42 29.60 -47.16
N PRO A 198 1.89 30.26 -48.20
CA PRO A 198 1.05 31.18 -48.97
C PRO A 198 -0.11 30.42 -49.61
N PRO A 199 -1.29 31.04 -49.77
CA PRO A 199 -2.48 30.38 -50.27
C PRO A 199 -2.21 29.79 -51.69
N PRO A 200 -2.61 28.52 -51.92
CA PRO A 200 -2.42 27.91 -53.26
C PRO A 200 -3.35 28.57 -54.26
N ALA A 201 -2.75 28.95 -55.38
CA ALA A 201 -3.49 29.37 -56.57
C ALA A 201 -4.37 28.22 -57.05
N ALA A 202 -5.62 28.49 -57.32
CA ALA A 202 -6.61 27.56 -57.85
C ALA A 202 -6.13 26.93 -59.16
N GLN A 203 -5.80 25.64 -59.13
CA GLN A 203 -5.68 24.81 -60.32
C GLN A 203 -6.21 23.42 -60.09
N GLY A 204 -7.15 23.06 -60.93
CA GLY A 204 -7.53 21.77 -61.49
C GLY A 204 -7.53 20.52 -60.59
N VAL A 205 -8.69 19.96 -60.42
CA VAL A 205 -8.93 18.62 -59.90
C VAL A 205 -8.25 17.58 -60.83
N PRO A 206 -7.34 16.74 -60.36
CA PRO A 206 -7.09 15.43 -60.96
C PRO A 206 -7.69 14.33 -60.08
N SER A 207 -8.28 13.38 -60.76
CA SER A 207 -8.89 12.17 -60.30
C SER A 207 -8.01 11.30 -59.42
N ALA A 208 -8.71 10.58 -58.55
CA ALA A 208 -8.23 9.53 -57.68
C ALA A 208 -7.21 8.61 -58.34
N ASP A 209 -6.04 8.52 -57.72
CA ASP A 209 -5.19 7.34 -57.65
C ASP A 209 -4.00 7.67 -56.71
N GLY A 210 -4.24 7.50 -55.43
CA GLY A 210 -3.27 7.72 -54.33
C GLY A 210 -3.09 6.49 -53.46
N GLU A 211 -2.88 5.33 -54.03
CA GLU A 211 -2.65 4.07 -53.30
C GLU A 211 -1.26 3.95 -52.66
N GLY A 212 -0.36 4.88 -52.89
CA GLY A 212 1.05 4.69 -52.49
C GLY A 212 1.40 4.92 -51.03
N SER A 213 0.63 5.68 -50.26
CA SER A 213 0.97 6.01 -48.85
C SER A 213 0.34 5.07 -47.83
N GLN A 214 -0.79 4.44 -48.19
CA GLN A 214 -1.43 3.45 -47.29
C GLN A 214 -0.76 2.07 -47.36
N ALA A 215 -0.11 1.71 -48.47
CA ALA A 215 0.62 0.46 -48.63
C ALA A 215 1.84 0.36 -47.68
N SER A 216 2.56 1.45 -47.44
CA SER A 216 3.76 1.42 -46.58
C SER A 216 3.42 1.25 -45.08
N LEU A 217 2.26 1.71 -44.63
CA LEU A 217 1.76 1.45 -43.29
C LEU A 217 1.10 0.06 -43.17
N ARG A 218 0.40 -0.37 -44.23
CA ARG A 218 -0.15 -1.73 -44.31
C ARG A 218 0.97 -2.79 -44.32
N ASP A 219 2.08 -2.60 -45.04
CA ASP A 219 3.20 -3.55 -45.09
C ASP A 219 3.99 -3.62 -43.78
N ARG A 220 4.15 -2.51 -43.07
CA ARG A 220 4.73 -2.54 -41.70
C ARG A 220 3.86 -3.27 -40.70
N HIS A 221 2.54 -3.27 -40.88
CA HIS A 221 1.59 -3.96 -40.01
C HIS A 221 1.22 -5.36 -40.55
N ALA A 222 1.25 -5.63 -41.85
CA ALA A 222 0.92 -6.92 -42.42
C ALA A 222 1.97 -8.02 -42.11
N GLY A 223 3.26 -7.67 -42.03
CA GLY A 223 4.27 -8.60 -41.51
C GLY A 223 4.13 -8.91 -40.02
N ARG A 224 3.24 -8.17 -39.32
CA ARG A 224 2.92 -8.31 -37.89
C ARG A 224 1.58 -9.03 -37.65
N ALA A 225 0.71 -9.12 -38.67
CA ALA A 225 -0.62 -9.73 -38.57
C ALA A 225 -0.61 -11.27 -38.50
N GLY A 226 0.52 -11.93 -38.75
CA GLY A 226 0.63 -13.39 -38.67
C GLY A 226 0.60 -13.99 -37.28
N PHE A 227 0.56 -13.19 -36.22
CA PHE A 227 0.67 -13.70 -34.86
C PHE A 227 -0.63 -13.77 -34.07
N LEU A 228 -1.69 -13.08 -34.46
CA LEU A 228 -2.81 -12.85 -33.55
C LEU A 228 -4.16 -12.99 -34.28
N ASN A 229 -4.61 -14.20 -34.47
CA ASN A 229 -6.03 -14.49 -34.74
C ASN A 229 -6.78 -14.62 -33.38
N GLY A 230 -7.14 -13.50 -32.79
CA GLY A 230 -7.98 -13.52 -31.59
C GLY A 230 -7.46 -12.63 -30.46
N THR A 231 -8.32 -12.24 -29.56
CA THR A 231 -8.15 -11.29 -28.46
C THR A 231 -7.06 -11.69 -27.45
N ASN A 232 -5.81 -11.42 -27.77
CA ASN A 232 -4.68 -11.66 -26.87
C ASN A 232 -4.40 -10.46 -25.96
N VAL A 233 -4.78 -9.25 -26.39
CA VAL A 233 -4.63 -8.03 -25.60
C VAL A 233 -5.84 -7.86 -24.73
N ARG A 234 -5.70 -8.11 -23.43
CA ARG A 234 -6.77 -8.04 -22.43
C ARG A 234 -6.59 -6.90 -21.42
N THR A 235 -5.61 -6.04 -21.62
CA THR A 235 -5.38 -4.82 -20.85
C THR A 235 -5.60 -3.61 -21.72
N ALA A 236 -5.92 -2.47 -21.13
CA ALA A 236 -6.16 -1.26 -21.89
C ALA A 236 -5.75 0.00 -21.11
N LEU A 237 -5.36 1.01 -21.86
CA LEU A 237 -5.23 2.38 -21.40
C LEU A 237 -6.55 3.09 -21.68
N THR A 238 -7.08 3.78 -20.68
CA THR A 238 -8.38 4.45 -20.79
C THR A 238 -8.21 5.95 -20.52
N ILE A 239 -8.92 6.77 -21.27
CA ILE A 239 -8.90 8.23 -21.13
C ILE A 239 -10.33 8.76 -21.05
N GLU A 240 -10.59 9.62 -20.06
CA GLU A 240 -11.86 10.35 -19.96
C GLU A 240 -11.66 11.79 -19.52
N PRO A 241 -12.47 12.74 -20.02
CA PRO A 241 -12.58 14.07 -19.43
C PRO A 241 -13.40 13.99 -18.13
N ARG A 242 -12.79 14.40 -17.01
CA ARG A 242 -13.44 14.39 -15.69
C ARG A 242 -12.90 15.50 -14.79
N ASP A 243 -13.80 16.28 -14.19
CA ASP A 243 -13.47 17.37 -13.24
C ASP A 243 -12.46 18.39 -13.80
N GLY A 244 -12.53 18.68 -15.08
CA GLY A 244 -11.62 19.61 -15.75
C GLY A 244 -10.26 19.00 -16.15
N TRP A 245 -10.02 17.73 -15.84
CA TRP A 245 -8.82 16.98 -16.23
C TRP A 245 -9.10 16.04 -17.39
N VAL A 246 -8.07 15.77 -18.19
CA VAL A 246 -8.01 14.53 -18.96
C VAL A 246 -7.43 13.46 -18.06
N THR A 247 -8.27 12.57 -17.58
CA THR A 247 -7.87 11.48 -16.69
C THR A 247 -7.42 10.30 -17.53
N VAL A 248 -6.19 9.84 -17.30
CA VAL A 248 -5.57 8.70 -17.98
C VAL A 248 -5.44 7.55 -16.98
N PHE A 249 -6.10 6.44 -17.25
CA PHE A 249 -6.04 5.25 -16.43
C PHE A 249 -5.05 4.24 -17.03
N LEU A 250 -3.97 3.97 -16.29
CA LEU A 250 -2.88 3.10 -16.71
C LEU A 250 -3.24 1.61 -16.60
N PRO A 251 -2.87 0.78 -17.60
CA PRO A 251 -2.98 -0.66 -17.49
C PRO A 251 -1.90 -1.24 -16.56
N PRO A 252 -2.08 -2.47 -16.04
CA PRO A 252 -1.02 -3.18 -15.34
C PRO A 252 0.16 -3.46 -16.28
N VAL A 253 1.37 -3.26 -15.78
CA VAL A 253 2.62 -3.57 -16.47
C VAL A 253 3.52 -4.42 -15.58
N ALA A 254 4.36 -5.27 -16.20
CA ALA A 254 5.21 -6.19 -15.46
C ALA A 254 6.58 -5.60 -15.06
N ARG A 255 7.01 -4.51 -15.69
CA ARG A 255 8.35 -3.93 -15.51
C ARG A 255 8.28 -2.43 -15.26
N GLY A 256 9.20 -1.93 -14.42
CA GLY A 256 9.33 -0.50 -14.14
C GLY A 256 9.61 0.33 -15.39
N GLU A 257 10.44 -0.17 -16.29
CA GLU A 257 10.75 0.49 -17.56
C GLU A 257 9.52 0.69 -18.45
N ASP A 258 8.59 -0.28 -18.44
CA ASP A 258 7.36 -0.18 -19.24
C ASP A 258 6.40 0.86 -18.63
N PHE A 259 6.37 0.96 -17.30
CA PHE A 259 5.64 2.02 -16.62
C PHE A 259 6.20 3.41 -16.96
N LEU A 260 7.53 3.56 -16.89
CA LEU A 260 8.20 4.82 -17.21
C LEU A 260 7.99 5.22 -18.68
N ASP A 261 7.94 4.25 -19.60
CA ASP A 261 7.66 4.50 -20.99
C ASP A 261 6.23 5.04 -21.22
N LEU A 262 5.23 4.51 -20.49
CA LEU A 262 3.86 5.06 -20.50
C LEU A 262 3.82 6.48 -19.95
N ILE A 263 4.47 6.73 -18.81
CA ILE A 263 4.54 8.07 -18.21
C ILE A 263 5.18 9.08 -19.18
N ALA A 264 6.31 8.72 -19.78
CA ALA A 264 7.00 9.57 -20.75
C ALA A 264 6.13 9.83 -21.99
N ALA A 265 5.42 8.82 -22.48
CA ALA A 265 4.51 8.99 -23.62
C ALA A 265 3.35 9.94 -23.28
N ILE A 266 2.76 9.81 -22.11
CA ILE A 266 1.69 10.70 -21.65
C ILE A 266 2.21 12.13 -21.48
N GLU A 267 3.39 12.30 -20.89
CA GLU A 267 4.02 13.61 -20.72
C GLU A 267 4.27 14.30 -22.05
N ASP A 268 4.86 13.60 -23.03
CA ASP A 268 5.17 14.13 -24.35
C ASP A 268 3.90 14.63 -25.07
N VAL A 269 2.84 13.80 -25.08
CA VAL A 269 1.60 14.14 -25.76
C VAL A 269 0.79 15.21 -25.00
N ALA A 270 0.80 15.19 -23.65
CA ALA A 270 0.17 16.21 -22.83
C ALA A 270 0.83 17.58 -23.02
N ALA A 271 2.16 17.61 -23.16
CA ALA A 271 2.89 18.84 -23.46
C ALA A 271 2.50 19.41 -24.83
N GLU A 272 2.38 18.56 -25.84
CA GLU A 272 2.00 18.94 -27.21
C GLU A 272 0.54 19.41 -27.29
N THR A 273 -0.38 18.67 -26.72
CA THR A 273 -1.82 18.97 -26.76
C THR A 273 -2.22 20.08 -25.77
N ALA A 274 -1.31 20.45 -24.89
CA ALA A 274 -1.51 21.49 -23.88
C ALA A 274 -2.71 21.25 -22.94
N VAL A 275 -3.04 19.97 -22.65
CA VAL A 275 -4.15 19.59 -21.78
C VAL A 275 -3.68 19.28 -20.35
N PRO A 276 -4.48 19.58 -19.31
CA PRO A 276 -4.20 19.15 -17.96
C PRO A 276 -4.49 17.66 -17.82
N VAL A 277 -3.48 16.87 -17.44
CA VAL A 277 -3.59 15.42 -17.31
C VAL A 277 -3.53 15.00 -15.86
N ARG A 278 -4.42 14.07 -15.46
CA ARG A 278 -4.38 13.32 -14.20
C ARG A 278 -4.11 11.85 -14.51
N ILE A 279 -3.13 11.28 -13.84
CA ILE A 279 -2.79 9.86 -14.01
C ILE A 279 -3.40 9.06 -12.88
N GLU A 280 -4.10 8.00 -13.23
CA GLU A 280 -4.75 7.06 -12.33
C GLU A 280 -4.48 5.63 -12.82
N GLY A 281 -5.02 4.62 -12.11
CA GLY A 281 -4.94 3.24 -12.53
C GLY A 281 -3.89 2.43 -11.80
N TYR A 282 -3.28 1.48 -12.48
CA TYR A 282 -2.34 0.58 -11.85
C TYR A 282 -1.01 1.28 -11.53
N PRO A 283 -0.47 1.05 -10.31
CA PRO A 283 0.84 1.57 -9.94
C PRO A 283 1.96 0.88 -10.72
N PRO A 284 3.19 1.41 -10.69
CA PRO A 284 4.33 0.66 -11.19
C PRO A 284 4.49 -0.65 -10.42
N PRO A 285 5.03 -1.70 -11.04
CA PRO A 285 5.41 -2.91 -10.31
C PRO A 285 6.46 -2.57 -9.25
N PRO A 286 6.60 -3.38 -8.18
CA PRO A 286 7.69 -3.23 -7.22
C PRO A 286 9.05 -3.20 -7.93
N ASP A 287 9.76 -2.09 -7.80
CA ASP A 287 11.04 -1.86 -8.47
C ASP A 287 11.98 -1.14 -7.51
N PRO A 288 13.16 -1.71 -7.18
CA PRO A 288 14.09 -1.12 -6.22
C PRO A 288 14.70 0.22 -6.69
N ARG A 289 14.51 0.58 -7.96
CA ARG A 289 14.99 1.85 -8.54
C ARG A 289 13.97 2.98 -8.42
N LEU A 290 12.73 2.67 -7.98
CA LEU A 290 11.67 3.62 -7.70
C LEU A 290 11.39 3.67 -6.20
N GLU A 291 11.18 4.86 -5.70
CA GLU A 291 10.72 5.11 -4.33
C GLU A 291 9.26 5.57 -4.36
N VAL A 292 8.54 5.29 -3.29
CA VAL A 292 7.11 5.63 -3.20
C VAL A 292 6.75 6.10 -1.81
N LEU A 293 5.98 7.19 -1.75
CA LEU A 293 5.17 7.58 -0.61
C LEU A 293 3.71 7.30 -0.94
N LYS A 294 3.04 6.49 -0.13
CA LYS A 294 1.68 6.08 -0.40
C LYS A 294 0.76 6.40 0.78
N LEU A 295 -0.38 7.02 0.48
CA LEU A 295 -1.45 7.31 1.42
C LEU A 295 -2.67 6.48 1.06
N THR A 296 -3.19 5.74 2.04
CA THR A 296 -4.40 4.92 1.89
C THR A 296 -5.35 5.16 3.05
N PRO A 297 -6.67 5.19 2.81
CA PRO A 297 -7.62 5.20 3.90
C PRO A 297 -7.69 3.80 4.51
N ASP A 298 -7.79 3.77 5.82
CA ASP A 298 -8.16 2.60 6.60
C ASP A 298 -9.27 3.03 7.59
N PRO A 299 -10.08 2.14 8.16
CA PRO A 299 -11.18 2.55 9.03
C PRO A 299 -10.76 3.51 10.14
N GLY A 300 -11.20 4.77 10.02
CA GLY A 300 -10.93 5.83 10.98
C GLY A 300 -9.53 6.44 10.95
N VAL A 301 -8.65 6.02 10.04
CA VAL A 301 -7.27 6.52 9.91
C VAL A 301 -6.86 6.75 8.46
N ILE A 302 -5.83 7.54 8.25
CA ILE A 302 -5.08 7.61 6.99
C ILE A 302 -3.74 6.93 7.23
N GLU A 303 -3.51 5.82 6.54
CA GLU A 303 -2.24 5.11 6.58
C GLU A 303 -1.24 5.75 5.61
N ILE A 304 -0.02 5.96 6.08
CA ILE A 304 1.07 6.53 5.29
C ILE A 304 2.21 5.53 5.22
N ASN A 305 2.44 4.99 4.03
CA ASN A 305 3.57 4.10 3.75
C ASN A 305 4.73 4.95 3.23
N VAL A 306 5.68 5.22 4.12
CA VAL A 306 6.85 6.06 3.84
C VAL A 306 7.92 5.31 3.06
N GLN A 307 8.74 6.05 2.33
CA GLN A 307 9.92 5.50 1.66
C GLN A 307 10.94 4.95 2.69
N PRO A 308 11.73 3.94 2.30
CA PRO A 308 12.80 3.43 3.15
C PRO A 308 13.85 4.51 3.45
N ALA A 309 14.23 4.66 4.72
CA ALA A 309 15.32 5.50 5.13
C ALA A 309 16.66 4.72 5.12
N ARG A 310 17.71 5.34 4.62
CA ARG A 310 19.06 4.74 4.50
C ARG A 310 19.95 5.04 5.70
N SER A 311 19.51 5.96 6.54
CA SER A 311 20.25 6.40 7.72
C SER A 311 19.31 6.84 8.85
N TRP A 312 19.84 6.86 10.07
CA TRP A 312 19.12 7.42 11.21
C TRP A 312 18.74 8.88 11.02
N ALA A 313 19.60 9.67 10.39
CA ALA A 313 19.33 11.09 10.14
C ALA A 313 18.11 11.26 9.22
N GLU A 314 18.05 10.49 8.14
CA GLU A 314 16.93 10.48 7.19
C GLU A 314 15.64 9.96 7.85
N LEU A 315 15.71 8.87 8.61
CA LEU A 315 14.57 8.32 9.33
C LEU A 315 13.97 9.35 10.30
N ARG A 316 14.83 10.04 11.05
CA ARG A 316 14.44 11.12 11.97
C ARG A 316 13.75 12.27 11.24
N GLU A 317 14.36 12.74 10.15
CA GLU A 317 13.81 13.84 9.34
C GLU A 317 12.45 13.49 8.77
N ASN A 318 12.32 12.31 8.14
CA ASN A 318 11.06 11.80 7.58
C ASN A 318 9.98 11.73 8.66
N THR A 319 10.30 11.17 9.82
CA THR A 319 9.33 11.01 10.92
C THR A 319 8.87 12.37 11.46
N LEU A 320 9.81 13.29 11.74
CA LEU A 320 9.47 14.62 12.25
C LEU A 320 8.65 15.43 11.25
N SER A 321 9.05 15.43 9.97
CA SER A 321 8.35 16.12 8.90
C SER A 321 6.94 15.57 8.69
N LEU A 322 6.77 14.24 8.78
CA LEU A 322 5.48 13.60 8.60
C LEU A 322 4.48 14.00 9.70
N TYR A 323 4.89 13.95 10.97
CA TYR A 323 4.03 14.36 12.08
C TYR A 323 3.64 15.85 11.99
N GLU A 324 4.58 16.70 11.60
CA GLU A 324 4.30 18.13 11.43
C GLU A 324 3.36 18.38 10.24
N THR A 325 3.56 17.69 9.12
CA THR A 325 2.68 17.78 7.95
C THR A 325 1.27 17.28 8.28
N ALA A 326 1.14 16.19 9.03
CA ALA A 326 -0.15 15.68 9.50
C ALA A 326 -0.85 16.73 10.38
N ARG A 327 -0.14 17.32 11.35
CA ARG A 327 -0.66 18.37 12.23
C ARG A 327 -1.16 19.59 11.43
N LEU A 328 -0.36 20.05 10.46
CA LEU A 328 -0.74 21.18 9.57
C LEU A 328 -1.96 20.86 8.69
N SER A 329 -2.18 19.58 8.41
CA SER A 329 -3.34 19.08 7.66
C SER A 329 -4.57 18.81 8.55
N GLY A 330 -4.51 19.12 9.85
CA GLY A 330 -5.60 18.90 10.80
C GLY A 330 -5.76 17.43 11.21
N LEU A 331 -4.72 16.59 11.01
CA LEU A 331 -4.71 15.19 11.43
C LEU A 331 -3.98 15.02 12.76
N SER A 332 -4.39 14.02 13.54
CA SER A 332 -3.78 13.66 14.82
C SER A 332 -3.36 12.18 14.83
N ALA A 333 -2.31 11.87 15.57
CA ALA A 333 -1.88 10.50 15.85
C ALA A 333 -2.51 9.93 17.13
N GLU A 334 -3.43 10.64 17.77
CA GLU A 334 -4.14 10.23 18.97
C GLU A 334 -5.62 10.54 18.86
N LYS A 335 -6.41 9.83 19.68
CA LYS A 335 -7.82 10.11 19.92
C LYS A 335 -8.13 9.96 21.39
N PHE A 336 -9.30 10.41 21.81
CA PHE A 336 -9.75 10.31 23.19
C PHE A 336 -10.97 9.39 23.27
N LEU A 337 -10.99 8.51 24.25
CA LEU A 337 -12.17 7.73 24.60
C LEU A 337 -13.21 8.63 25.32
N ILE A 338 -14.42 8.11 25.49
CA ILE A 338 -15.53 8.84 26.15
C ILE A 338 -15.16 9.25 27.58
N ASP A 339 -14.33 8.47 28.26
CA ASP A 339 -13.84 8.72 29.61
C ASP A 339 -12.66 9.71 29.68
N GLY A 340 -12.23 10.23 28.51
CA GLY A 340 -11.14 11.21 28.39
C GLY A 340 -9.74 10.59 28.33
N ARG A 341 -9.59 9.26 28.36
CA ARG A 341 -8.28 8.62 28.16
C ARG A 341 -7.77 8.84 26.74
N ALA A 342 -6.52 9.26 26.61
CA ALA A 342 -5.83 9.31 25.33
C ALA A 342 -5.46 7.89 24.89
N VAL A 343 -5.75 7.58 23.64
CA VAL A 343 -5.39 6.31 23.01
C VAL A 343 -4.90 6.57 21.60
N GLY A 344 -4.21 5.60 20.99
CA GLY A 344 -3.84 5.67 19.59
C GLY A 344 -5.06 5.65 18.67
N THR A 345 -4.86 6.02 17.43
CA THR A 345 -5.93 6.11 16.41
C THR A 345 -6.52 4.76 16.04
N GLY A 346 -5.88 3.65 16.43
CA GLY A 346 -6.19 2.29 16.02
C GLY A 346 -5.36 1.80 14.83
N GLY A 347 -4.55 2.67 14.23
CA GLY A 347 -3.53 2.32 13.26
C GLY A 347 -2.21 1.91 13.92
N GLY A 348 -1.42 1.10 13.22
CA GLY A 348 -0.09 0.69 13.68
C GLY A 348 1.01 1.70 13.34
N ASN A 349 2.08 1.68 14.12
CA ASN A 349 3.37 2.29 13.78
C ASN A 349 4.35 1.17 13.41
N HIS A 350 4.03 0.44 12.35
CA HIS A 350 4.78 -0.74 11.98
C HIS A 350 6.22 -0.39 11.63
N VAL A 351 7.17 -1.04 12.29
CA VAL A 351 8.60 -0.89 12.00
C VAL A 351 8.99 -1.95 10.98
N VAL A 352 9.35 -1.51 9.77
CA VAL A 352 9.75 -2.41 8.68
C VAL A 352 11.24 -2.26 8.45
N VAL A 353 11.95 -3.38 8.52
CA VAL A 353 13.42 -3.40 8.40
C VAL A 353 13.83 -4.36 7.30
N GLY A 354 14.82 -3.92 6.49
CA GLY A 354 15.40 -4.71 5.41
C GLY A 354 16.67 -4.08 4.85
N GLY A 355 17.05 -4.50 3.66
CA GLY A 355 18.13 -3.92 2.88
C GLY A 355 17.63 -3.09 1.71
N ALA A 356 18.54 -2.47 0.96
CA ALA A 356 18.21 -1.74 -0.26
C ALA A 356 17.65 -2.67 -1.35
N THR A 357 18.06 -3.92 -1.33
CA THR A 357 17.58 -5.01 -2.18
C THR A 357 17.33 -6.25 -1.33
N PRO A 358 16.56 -7.24 -1.79
CA PRO A 358 16.42 -8.50 -1.07
C PRO A 358 17.75 -9.18 -0.75
N ALA A 359 18.71 -9.14 -1.65
CA ALA A 359 20.06 -9.71 -1.45
C ALA A 359 20.85 -9.02 -0.32
N GLU A 360 20.53 -7.77 -0.02
CA GLU A 360 21.14 -7.00 1.07
C GLU A 360 20.37 -7.08 2.38
N SER A 361 19.24 -7.80 2.40
CA SER A 361 18.45 -7.99 3.61
C SER A 361 19.30 -8.59 4.74
N PRO A 362 19.37 -7.94 5.91
CA PRO A 362 20.14 -8.46 7.02
C PRO A 362 19.61 -9.82 7.50
N PHE A 363 18.33 -10.07 7.37
CA PHE A 363 17.68 -11.31 7.81
C PHE A 363 17.88 -12.48 6.84
N LEU A 364 18.05 -12.20 5.54
CA LEU A 364 18.33 -13.23 4.54
C LEU A 364 19.83 -13.56 4.49
N ARG A 365 20.68 -12.55 4.69
CA ARG A 365 22.14 -12.76 4.82
C ARG A 365 22.54 -13.44 6.13
N ARG A 366 21.73 -13.21 7.17
CA ARG A 366 21.98 -13.69 8.54
C ARG A 366 20.68 -14.19 9.17
N PRO A 367 20.20 -15.40 8.80
CA PRO A 367 18.99 -15.98 9.39
C PRO A 367 19.06 -16.10 10.93
N ASP A 368 20.25 -16.26 11.48
CA ASP A 368 20.51 -16.24 12.93
C ASP A 368 20.17 -14.91 13.60
N LEU A 369 20.18 -13.79 12.85
CA LEU A 369 19.73 -12.50 13.33
C LEU A 369 18.23 -12.51 13.62
N LEU A 370 17.42 -13.06 12.70
CA LEU A 370 15.98 -13.20 12.91
C LEU A 370 15.69 -14.18 14.05
N ALA A 371 16.44 -15.29 14.14
CA ALA A 371 16.32 -16.22 15.25
C ALA A 371 16.62 -15.56 16.61
N SER A 372 17.66 -14.71 16.66
CA SER A 372 18.02 -13.96 17.86
C SER A 372 16.92 -12.95 18.25
N LEU A 373 16.39 -12.23 17.27
CA LEU A 373 15.28 -11.28 17.48
C LEU A 373 14.04 -11.98 18.02
N LEU A 374 13.62 -13.09 17.40
CA LEU A 374 12.47 -13.88 17.83
C LEU A 374 12.63 -14.43 19.26
N ARG A 375 13.81 -14.99 19.58
CA ARG A 375 14.09 -15.50 20.95
C ARG A 375 14.06 -14.38 21.98
N TYR A 376 14.72 -13.26 21.70
CA TYR A 376 14.80 -12.15 22.63
C TYR A 376 13.41 -11.52 22.85
N TRP A 377 12.67 -11.31 21.78
CA TRP A 377 11.31 -10.75 21.82
C TRP A 377 10.36 -11.66 22.60
N GLN A 378 10.45 -12.96 22.37
CA GLN A 378 9.65 -13.95 23.11
C GLN A 378 9.99 -13.97 24.60
N ASN A 379 11.27 -13.78 24.95
CA ASN A 379 11.73 -13.79 26.33
C ASN A 379 11.47 -12.49 27.09
N HIS A 380 11.17 -11.39 26.38
CA HIS A 380 10.86 -10.08 26.95
C HIS A 380 9.47 -9.59 26.52
N PRO A 381 8.40 -9.99 27.24
CA PRO A 381 7.02 -9.64 26.89
C PRO A 381 6.72 -8.14 26.87
N SER A 382 7.52 -7.31 27.56
CA SER A 382 7.38 -5.84 27.46
C SER A 382 7.53 -5.34 26.03
N LEU A 383 8.36 -5.97 25.20
CA LEU A 383 8.52 -5.60 23.79
C LEU A 383 7.22 -5.75 22.99
N SER A 384 6.36 -6.70 23.37
CA SER A 384 5.05 -6.91 22.75
C SER A 384 3.96 -6.01 23.34
N TYR A 385 3.96 -5.77 24.66
CA TYR A 385 2.84 -5.12 25.34
C TYR A 385 3.04 -3.64 25.67
N PHE A 386 4.28 -3.20 25.89
CA PHE A 386 4.56 -1.81 26.25
C PHE A 386 4.22 -0.80 25.15
N PHE A 387 4.34 -1.23 23.89
CA PHE A 387 4.11 -0.40 22.71
C PHE A 387 2.82 -0.71 21.96
N SER A 388 2.06 -1.71 22.42
CA SER A 388 0.84 -2.18 21.75
C SER A 388 -0.35 -1.25 21.95
N GLY A 389 -1.42 -1.48 21.16
CA GLY A 389 -2.72 -0.82 21.30
C GLY A 389 -3.61 -1.40 22.40
N LEU A 390 -4.88 -0.99 22.42
CA LEU A 390 -5.88 -1.53 23.35
C LEU A 390 -6.26 -2.98 23.04
N PHE A 391 -6.22 -3.37 21.76
CA PHE A 391 -6.62 -4.70 21.30
C PHE A 391 -5.40 -5.61 21.25
N ILE A 392 -5.15 -6.30 22.33
CA ILE A 392 -4.06 -7.25 22.55
C ILE A 392 -4.61 -8.64 22.86
N GLY A 393 -3.73 -9.63 22.83
CA GLY A 393 -4.09 -11.01 23.14
C GLY A 393 -4.30 -11.88 21.91
N PRO A 394 -4.77 -13.11 22.08
CA PRO A 394 -4.77 -14.15 21.04
C PRO A 394 -5.62 -13.81 19.81
N THR A 395 -6.62 -12.96 19.94
CA THR A 395 -7.51 -12.55 18.83
C THR A 395 -7.17 -11.18 18.26
N SER A 396 -6.06 -10.57 18.68
CA SER A 396 -5.58 -9.30 18.16
C SER A 396 -5.09 -9.41 16.71
N GLN A 397 -4.70 -8.28 16.12
CA GLN A 397 -4.11 -8.28 14.76
C GLN A 397 -2.63 -8.66 14.74
N HIS A 398 -2.00 -8.76 15.90
CA HIS A 398 -0.58 -9.04 16.06
C HIS A 398 -0.29 -9.89 17.31
N PRO A 399 -0.94 -11.07 17.44
CA PRO A 399 -0.70 -11.92 18.59
C PRO A 399 0.76 -12.40 18.63
N ARG A 400 1.26 -12.60 19.83
CA ARG A 400 2.51 -13.31 20.07
C ARG A 400 2.36 -14.77 19.66
N VAL A 401 3.47 -15.44 19.40
CA VAL A 401 3.47 -16.88 19.05
C VAL A 401 2.84 -17.72 20.17
N ASP A 402 3.16 -17.42 21.43
CA ASP A 402 2.62 -18.12 22.61
C ASP A 402 1.16 -17.76 22.95
N GLU A 403 0.65 -16.63 22.44
CA GLU A 403 -0.78 -16.30 22.51
C GLU A 403 -1.61 -17.07 21.49
N ALA A 404 -1.08 -17.27 20.29
CA ALA A 404 -1.80 -17.99 19.25
C ALA A 404 -2.04 -19.44 19.65
N ARG A 405 -1.01 -20.17 20.06
CA ARG A 405 -1.10 -21.54 20.60
C ARG A 405 0.07 -21.80 21.56
N ASP A 406 -0.22 -22.25 22.76
CA ASP A 406 0.80 -22.54 23.80
C ASP A 406 1.83 -23.60 23.32
N SER A 407 1.39 -24.63 22.59
CA SER A 407 2.27 -25.65 22.03
C SER A 407 3.22 -25.14 20.94
N GLN A 408 2.93 -23.99 20.34
CA GLN A 408 3.66 -23.45 19.20
C GLN A 408 5.10 -23.06 19.55
N LEU A 409 5.40 -22.79 20.83
CA LEU A 409 6.76 -22.53 21.28
C LEU A 409 7.70 -23.74 21.12
N TYR A 410 7.21 -24.97 21.27
CA TYR A 410 8.02 -26.16 21.02
C TYR A 410 8.38 -26.30 19.54
N GLU A 411 7.40 -26.05 18.68
CA GLU A 411 7.58 -26.04 17.23
C GLU A 411 8.55 -24.92 16.82
N LEU A 412 8.40 -23.75 17.41
CA LEU A 412 9.28 -22.60 17.16
C LEU A 412 10.73 -22.89 17.62
N GLU A 413 10.94 -23.51 18.78
CA GLU A 413 12.29 -23.93 19.23
C GLU A 413 12.96 -24.86 18.23
N ILE A 414 12.23 -25.87 17.74
CA ILE A 414 12.72 -26.80 16.72
C ILE A 414 13.06 -26.07 15.44
N ALA A 415 12.18 -25.20 14.98
CA ALA A 415 12.37 -24.42 13.77
C ALA A 415 13.59 -23.48 13.87
N LEU A 416 13.72 -22.76 14.99
CA LEU A 416 14.86 -21.87 15.23
C LEU A 416 16.19 -22.64 15.30
N ALA A 417 16.18 -23.88 15.75
CA ALA A 417 17.37 -24.75 15.76
C ALA A 417 17.78 -25.21 14.35
N GLN A 418 16.86 -25.18 13.37
CA GLN A 418 17.15 -25.54 11.98
C GLN A 418 17.69 -24.35 11.17
N LEU A 419 17.53 -23.11 11.66
CA LEU A 419 18.05 -21.95 10.96
C LEU A 419 19.59 -21.95 10.98
N PRO A 420 20.22 -21.52 9.86
CA PRO A 420 21.67 -21.46 9.77
C PRO A 420 22.28 -20.53 10.83
N ARG A 421 23.39 -20.98 11.41
CA ARG A 421 24.17 -20.18 12.35
C ARG A 421 24.99 -19.13 11.61
N LYS A 422 25.50 -18.15 12.36
CA LYS A 422 26.40 -17.11 11.86
C LYS A 422 27.52 -17.68 11.00
N GLY A 423 27.65 -17.17 9.77
CA GLY A 423 28.68 -17.57 8.81
C GLY A 423 28.34 -18.80 7.96
N VAL A 424 27.17 -19.38 8.11
CA VAL A 424 26.69 -20.48 7.25
C VAL A 424 25.76 -19.90 6.18
N GLU A 425 26.12 -20.09 4.92
CA GLU A 425 25.25 -19.73 3.79
C GLU A 425 24.05 -20.67 3.70
N ALA A 426 22.90 -20.12 3.37
CA ALA A 426 21.67 -20.86 3.19
C ALA A 426 20.83 -20.27 2.06
N PRO A 427 20.02 -21.10 1.41
CA PRO A 427 19.09 -20.60 0.42
C PRO A 427 18.05 -19.69 1.10
N MET A 428 17.76 -18.57 0.47
CA MET A 428 16.93 -17.51 1.06
C MET A 428 15.49 -17.92 1.36
N TRP A 429 14.96 -18.88 0.59
CA TRP A 429 13.63 -19.46 0.83
C TRP A 429 13.55 -20.28 2.13
N LEU A 430 14.68 -20.68 2.72
CA LEU A 430 14.71 -21.54 3.91
C LEU A 430 14.03 -20.89 5.11
N VAL A 431 14.27 -19.60 5.33
CA VAL A 431 13.67 -18.84 6.45
C VAL A 431 12.15 -18.86 6.36
N ASP A 432 11.62 -18.58 5.18
CA ASP A 432 10.18 -18.58 4.92
C ASP A 432 9.57 -19.97 5.18
N ARG A 433 10.17 -21.03 4.60
CA ARG A 433 9.65 -22.39 4.75
C ARG A 433 9.76 -22.93 6.19
N THR A 434 10.71 -22.43 6.94
CA THR A 434 10.91 -22.86 8.34
C THR A 434 9.95 -22.15 9.30
N LEU A 435 9.64 -20.88 9.07
CA LEU A 435 8.94 -20.05 10.06
C LEU A 435 7.53 -19.62 9.66
N ARG A 436 7.15 -19.66 8.37
CA ARG A 436 5.87 -19.12 7.86
C ARG A 436 4.64 -19.58 8.65
N HIS A 437 4.54 -20.87 8.97
CA HIS A 437 3.38 -21.45 9.65
C HIS A 437 3.44 -21.37 11.17
N LEU A 438 4.50 -20.77 11.71
CA LEU A 438 4.68 -20.54 13.14
C LEU A 438 4.46 -19.08 13.53
N LEU A 439 4.69 -18.15 12.59
CA LEU A 439 4.42 -16.73 12.76
C LEU A 439 3.04 -16.40 12.15
N VAL A 440 1.99 -16.84 12.85
CA VAL A 440 0.60 -16.75 12.40
C VAL A 440 -0.32 -16.49 13.58
N ASP A 441 -1.54 -16.00 13.30
CA ASP A 441 -2.60 -15.92 14.30
C ASP A 441 -3.30 -17.28 14.51
N LEU A 442 -4.34 -17.30 15.33
CA LEU A 442 -5.16 -18.50 15.59
C LEU A 442 -5.81 -19.09 14.34
N THR A 443 -6.00 -18.30 13.29
CA THR A 443 -6.62 -18.72 12.01
C THR A 443 -5.58 -19.22 11.00
N GLY A 444 -4.30 -19.11 11.31
CA GLY A 444 -3.20 -19.41 10.38
C GLY A 444 -2.87 -18.26 9.43
N ASN A 445 -3.32 -17.04 9.70
CA ASN A 445 -3.03 -15.88 8.89
C ASN A 445 -1.61 -15.35 9.19
N THR A 446 -0.72 -15.45 8.20
CA THR A 446 0.68 -15.03 8.29
C THR A 446 0.85 -13.51 8.40
N HIS A 447 -0.15 -12.75 7.93
CA HIS A 447 -0.15 -11.29 8.04
C HIS A 447 -0.58 -10.77 9.42
N ARG A 448 -1.10 -11.66 10.28
CA ARG A 448 -1.54 -11.35 11.64
C ARG A 448 -0.59 -11.99 12.65
N ALA A 449 0.65 -11.54 12.69
CA ALA A 449 1.64 -11.91 13.68
C ALA A 449 2.41 -10.67 14.11
N GLU A 450 2.92 -10.62 15.34
CA GLU A 450 3.69 -9.46 15.82
C GLU A 450 5.00 -9.25 15.02
N LEU A 451 5.60 -10.34 14.54
CA LEU A 451 6.69 -10.33 13.56
C LEU A 451 6.22 -11.01 12.29
N CYS A 452 5.98 -10.21 11.26
CA CYS A 452 5.49 -10.69 9.97
C CYS A 452 6.64 -10.83 8.97
N ILE A 453 6.74 -12.00 8.34
CA ILE A 453 7.78 -12.33 7.33
C ILE A 453 7.21 -12.49 5.91
N ASP A 454 5.96 -12.10 5.66
CA ASP A 454 5.31 -12.24 4.36
C ASP A 454 6.06 -11.55 3.23
N LYS A 455 6.78 -10.47 3.55
CA LYS A 455 7.58 -9.67 2.62
C LYS A 455 9.07 -10.04 2.65
N LEU A 456 9.46 -11.07 3.40
CA LEU A 456 10.87 -11.45 3.53
C LEU A 456 11.35 -12.21 2.30
N TYR A 457 10.85 -13.42 2.12
CA TYR A 457 11.09 -14.23 0.93
C TYR A 457 10.03 -15.33 0.80
N SER A 458 8.96 -15.04 0.08
CA SER A 458 8.00 -16.08 -0.31
C SER A 458 8.43 -16.70 -1.63
N PRO A 459 8.75 -18.01 -1.68
CA PRO A 459 9.08 -18.65 -2.95
C PRO A 459 7.88 -18.74 -3.91
N ASP A 460 6.66 -18.57 -3.38
CA ASP A 460 5.42 -18.76 -4.13
C ASP A 460 5.02 -17.55 -4.96
N THR A 461 5.42 -16.33 -4.53
CA THR A 461 5.06 -15.08 -5.23
C THR A 461 6.23 -14.11 -5.31
N PRO A 462 6.42 -13.42 -6.45
CA PRO A 462 7.44 -12.38 -6.57
C PRO A 462 7.23 -11.20 -5.61
N SER A 463 5.97 -10.85 -5.32
CA SER A 463 5.61 -9.74 -4.41
C SER A 463 5.99 -9.99 -2.95
N GLY A 464 6.19 -11.23 -2.56
CA GLY A 464 6.65 -11.62 -1.22
C GLY A 464 8.16 -11.70 -1.06
N ARG A 465 8.95 -11.29 -2.08
CA ARG A 465 10.41 -11.39 -2.09
C ARG A 465 11.07 -10.01 -1.98
N LEU A 466 10.74 -9.27 -0.93
CA LEU A 466 11.24 -7.91 -0.74
C LEU A 466 12.41 -7.83 0.27
N GLY A 467 12.71 -8.91 0.98
CA GLY A 467 13.77 -8.94 1.98
C GLY A 467 13.43 -8.17 3.27
N LEU A 468 12.14 -7.99 3.58
CA LEU A 468 11.65 -7.16 4.66
C LEU A 468 11.03 -7.99 5.79
N VAL A 469 11.30 -7.60 7.02
CA VAL A 469 10.59 -8.06 8.23
C VAL A 469 9.80 -6.88 8.79
N GLU A 470 8.54 -7.11 9.12
CA GLU A 470 7.63 -6.12 9.65
C GLU A 470 7.31 -6.43 11.13
N LEU A 471 7.61 -5.50 12.02
CA LEU A 471 7.24 -5.57 13.43
C LEU A 471 5.92 -4.82 13.61
N ARG A 472 4.85 -5.56 13.92
CA ARG A 472 3.47 -5.08 13.91
C ARG A 472 2.91 -4.74 15.31
N ALA A 473 3.64 -5.09 16.36
CA ALA A 473 3.20 -4.89 17.75
C ALA A 473 3.14 -3.41 18.20
N PHE A 474 3.62 -2.48 17.37
CA PHE A 474 3.67 -1.07 17.71
C PHE A 474 2.39 -0.33 17.32
N GLU A 475 1.72 0.27 18.30
CA GLU A 475 0.67 1.25 18.07
C GLU A 475 1.28 2.60 17.67
N MET A 476 0.54 3.38 16.87
CA MET A 476 0.95 4.74 16.50
C MET A 476 1.01 5.64 17.75
N PRO A 477 2.18 6.13 18.15
CA PRO A 477 2.29 6.96 19.34
C PRO A 477 1.90 8.42 19.04
N PRO A 478 1.43 9.19 20.05
CA PRO A 478 0.96 10.55 19.85
C PRO A 478 2.03 11.57 19.45
N HIS A 479 3.31 11.22 19.60
CA HIS A 479 4.40 12.15 19.35
C HIS A 479 5.55 11.51 18.58
N ALA A 480 6.10 12.24 17.59
CA ALA A 480 7.17 11.77 16.71
C ALA A 480 8.41 11.21 17.45
N ARG A 481 8.81 11.82 18.57
CA ARG A 481 9.96 11.33 19.36
C ARG A 481 9.69 9.97 19.99
N MET A 482 8.44 9.68 20.33
CA MET A 482 8.05 8.35 20.82
C MET A 482 8.20 7.30 19.70
N SER A 483 7.73 7.60 18.48
CA SER A 483 7.96 6.73 17.32
C SER A 483 9.45 6.51 17.05
N LEU A 484 10.26 7.57 17.12
CA LEU A 484 11.71 7.48 16.93
C LEU A 484 12.38 6.60 17.98
N VAL A 485 11.98 6.66 19.25
CA VAL A 485 12.52 5.80 20.32
C VAL A 485 12.18 4.33 20.10
N GLN A 486 10.96 4.01 19.64
CA GLN A 486 10.57 2.65 19.25
C GLN A 486 11.49 2.12 18.14
N GLN A 487 11.68 2.90 17.09
CA GLN A 487 12.53 2.52 15.96
C GLN A 487 14.01 2.38 16.39
N LEU A 488 14.51 3.30 17.21
CA LEU A 488 15.88 3.24 17.72
C LEU A 488 16.12 1.97 18.56
N LEU A 489 15.14 1.58 19.39
CA LEU A 489 15.20 0.34 20.20
C LEU A 489 15.35 -0.88 19.29
N VAL A 490 14.50 -1.00 18.25
CA VAL A 490 14.57 -2.12 17.30
C VAL A 490 15.91 -2.16 16.59
N HIS A 491 16.42 -1.02 16.11
CA HIS A 491 17.70 -0.97 15.40
C HIS A 491 18.87 -1.30 16.33
N ALA A 492 18.83 -0.89 17.60
CA ALA A 492 19.86 -1.22 18.57
C ALA A 492 19.89 -2.73 18.88
N LEU A 493 18.73 -3.37 19.05
CA LEU A 493 18.62 -4.82 19.21
C LEU A 493 19.21 -5.57 18.00
N LEU A 494 18.85 -5.15 16.79
CA LEU A 494 19.38 -5.75 15.56
C LEU A 494 20.91 -5.54 15.44
N ALA A 495 21.42 -4.35 15.77
CA ALA A 495 22.84 -4.07 15.75
C ALA A 495 23.60 -4.88 16.81
N TRP A 496 23.04 -5.11 17.97
CA TRP A 496 23.59 -5.99 18.99
C TRP A 496 23.65 -7.43 18.49
N PHE A 497 22.50 -8.00 18.04
CA PHE A 497 22.44 -9.40 17.60
C PHE A 497 23.24 -9.66 16.32
N TRP A 498 23.46 -8.65 15.49
CA TRP A 498 24.40 -8.76 14.37
C TRP A 498 25.83 -9.04 14.82
N ARG A 499 26.25 -8.40 15.92
CA ARG A 499 27.58 -8.63 16.53
C ARG A 499 27.62 -9.94 17.31
N GLU A 500 26.64 -10.13 18.17
CA GLU A 500 26.55 -11.24 19.10
C GLU A 500 25.15 -11.87 19.06
N PRO A 501 24.99 -13.05 18.44
CA PRO A 501 23.71 -13.73 18.39
C PRO A 501 23.15 -14.07 19.78
N TYR A 502 21.84 -13.89 19.96
CA TYR A 502 21.16 -14.27 21.20
C TYR A 502 20.64 -15.71 21.07
N GLU A 503 21.19 -16.61 21.86
CA GLU A 503 20.93 -18.07 21.76
C GLU A 503 20.23 -18.65 23.00
N ARG A 504 19.77 -17.82 23.94
CA ARG A 504 19.07 -18.34 25.12
C ARG A 504 17.79 -19.10 24.73
N PRO A 505 17.42 -20.19 25.47
CA PRO A 505 16.18 -20.92 25.25
C PRO A 505 14.95 -20.00 25.38
N LEU A 506 13.85 -20.39 24.73
CA LEU A 506 12.58 -19.70 24.86
C LEU A 506 11.99 -19.89 26.27
N VAL A 507 11.56 -18.81 26.88
CA VAL A 507 10.84 -18.86 28.16
C VAL A 507 9.38 -19.17 27.87
N ARG A 508 8.81 -20.12 28.60
CA ARG A 508 7.40 -20.49 28.53
C ARG A 508 6.66 -19.80 29.67
N TRP A 509 5.98 -18.71 29.35
CA TRP A 509 5.27 -17.92 30.33
C TRP A 509 3.96 -18.56 30.78
N GLY A 510 3.28 -19.31 29.90
CA GLY A 510 1.98 -19.90 30.17
C GLY A 510 0.96 -18.84 30.60
N THR A 511 0.18 -19.11 31.65
CA THR A 511 -0.81 -18.16 32.17
C THR A 511 -0.20 -16.88 32.72
N GLN A 512 1.07 -16.91 33.16
CA GLN A 512 1.78 -15.72 33.65
C GLN A 512 1.93 -14.64 32.57
N LEU A 513 1.83 -15.02 31.29
CA LEU A 513 1.96 -14.07 30.18
C LEU A 513 0.98 -12.90 30.35
N HIS A 514 -0.30 -13.16 30.53
CA HIS A 514 -1.32 -12.15 30.73
C HIS A 514 -1.45 -11.71 32.19
N ASP A 515 -1.25 -12.62 33.15
CA ASP A 515 -1.42 -12.28 34.56
C ASP A 515 -0.35 -11.32 35.07
N ARG A 516 0.86 -11.45 34.58
CA ARG A 516 2.02 -10.69 35.05
C ARG A 516 2.40 -9.56 34.09
N TRP A 517 2.60 -9.86 32.80
CA TRP A 517 3.23 -8.92 31.88
C TRP A 517 2.31 -7.83 31.34
N MET A 518 1.02 -7.93 31.61
CA MET A 518 0.04 -6.86 31.35
C MET A 518 -0.10 -5.87 32.50
N LEU A 519 0.63 -6.08 33.60
CA LEU A 519 0.69 -5.15 34.72
C LEU A 519 1.78 -4.09 34.52
N PRO A 520 1.52 -2.81 34.79
CA PRO A 520 2.50 -1.72 34.66
C PRO A 520 3.82 -2.00 35.33
N HIS A 521 3.82 -2.57 36.55
CA HIS A 521 5.02 -2.83 37.33
C HIS A 521 5.97 -3.82 36.64
N ASP A 522 5.45 -4.98 36.29
CA ASP A 522 6.25 -6.06 35.69
C ASP A 522 6.69 -5.71 34.26
N ASN A 523 5.78 -5.07 33.51
CA ASN A 523 6.07 -4.63 32.14
C ASN A 523 7.20 -3.59 32.10
N TRP A 524 7.17 -2.61 33.02
CA TRP A 524 8.24 -1.62 33.17
C TRP A 524 9.55 -2.24 33.62
N ALA A 525 9.51 -3.20 34.56
CA ALA A 525 10.70 -3.88 35.05
C ALA A 525 11.39 -4.66 33.91
N ASP A 526 10.64 -5.39 33.11
CA ASP A 526 11.17 -6.14 31.97
C ASP A 526 11.76 -5.19 30.89
N LEU A 527 11.09 -4.07 30.60
CA LEU A 527 11.66 -3.06 29.70
C LEU A 527 12.99 -2.50 30.26
N CYS A 528 13.06 -2.25 31.55
CA CYS A 528 14.33 -1.82 32.17
C CYS A 528 15.44 -2.87 32.02
N GLU A 529 15.11 -4.17 32.12
CA GLU A 529 16.07 -5.25 31.84
C GLU A 529 16.56 -5.21 30.39
N VAL A 530 15.66 -5.00 29.42
CA VAL A 530 16.02 -4.80 28.00
C VAL A 530 16.99 -3.61 27.83
N LEU A 531 16.73 -2.49 28.48
CA LEU A 531 17.59 -1.31 28.41
C LEU A 531 18.95 -1.55 29.07
N ASP A 532 19.00 -2.29 30.17
CA ASP A 532 20.23 -2.68 30.85
C ASP A 532 21.05 -3.68 29.99
N ASP A 533 20.40 -4.58 29.27
CA ASP A 533 21.04 -5.47 28.30
C ASP A 533 21.67 -4.68 27.15
N LEU A 534 20.93 -3.73 26.60
CA LEU A 534 21.44 -2.83 25.56
C LEU A 534 22.63 -1.99 26.06
N GLN A 535 22.55 -1.48 27.30
CA GLN A 535 23.66 -0.76 27.91
C GLN A 535 24.92 -1.64 28.01
N ARG A 536 24.76 -2.90 28.43
CA ARG A 536 25.87 -3.88 28.47
C ARG A 536 26.43 -4.19 27.07
N ALA A 537 25.55 -4.18 26.06
CA ALA A 537 25.94 -4.35 24.67
C ALA A 537 26.58 -3.09 24.05
N GLY A 538 26.69 -1.99 24.81
CA GLY A 538 27.31 -0.73 24.37
C GLY A 538 26.36 0.28 23.74
N PHE A 539 25.03 0.11 23.91
CA PHE A 539 24.01 1.03 23.45
C PHE A 539 23.38 1.72 24.67
N ALA A 540 23.68 2.99 24.88
CA ALA A 540 23.16 3.74 26.01
C ALA A 540 21.74 4.26 25.71
N PHE A 541 20.76 3.77 26.48
CA PHE A 541 19.40 4.27 26.50
C PHE A 541 19.07 4.85 27.88
N ALA A 542 18.45 6.03 27.90
CA ALA A 542 17.91 6.59 29.12
C ALA A 542 16.48 6.09 29.36
N ARG A 543 16.19 5.61 30.57
CA ARG A 543 14.83 5.11 30.91
C ARG A 543 13.76 6.20 30.77
N GLU A 544 14.12 7.45 30.97
CA GLU A 544 13.28 8.63 30.81
C GLU A 544 12.75 8.80 29.38
N TRP A 545 13.41 8.26 28.38
CA TRP A 545 12.93 8.30 26.99
C TRP A 545 11.67 7.49 26.81
N PHE A 546 11.43 6.49 27.65
CA PHE A 546 10.29 5.60 27.62
C PHE A 546 9.18 5.98 28.61
N ALA A 547 9.41 6.95 29.50
CA ALA A 547 8.40 7.41 30.44
C ALA A 547 7.11 7.92 29.77
N PRO A 548 7.17 8.67 28.63
CA PRO A 548 5.95 9.04 27.90
C PRO A 548 5.13 7.84 27.42
N HIS A 549 5.77 6.76 26.95
CA HIS A 549 5.08 5.53 26.56
C HIS A 549 4.42 4.85 27.77
N PHE A 550 5.10 4.84 28.91
CA PHE A 550 4.55 4.27 30.15
C PHE A 550 3.28 5.00 30.58
N GLU A 551 3.30 6.34 30.60
CA GLU A 551 2.11 7.13 30.97
C GLU A 551 1.00 7.02 29.91
N PHE A 552 1.34 6.88 28.64
CA PHE A 552 0.36 6.69 27.57
C PHE A 552 -0.29 5.30 27.61
N ARG A 553 0.49 4.25 27.89
CA ARG A 553 -0.02 2.87 27.94
C ARG A 553 -0.71 2.54 29.25
N PHE A 554 -0.21 3.06 30.35
CA PHE A 554 -0.68 2.81 31.71
C PHE A 554 -1.05 4.12 32.42
N PRO A 555 -2.05 4.85 31.94
CA PRO A 555 -2.41 6.15 32.51
C PRO A 555 -2.72 6.03 34.00
N ARG A 556 -2.25 7.03 34.76
CA ARG A 556 -2.47 7.11 36.18
C ARG A 556 -3.85 7.74 36.47
N HIS A 557 -4.74 6.99 37.12
CA HIS A 557 -6.05 7.47 37.53
C HIS A 557 -5.97 8.44 38.72
N GLY A 558 -5.05 8.19 39.65
CA GLY A 558 -4.84 9.08 40.77
C GLY A 558 -3.91 8.52 41.84
N VAL A 559 -3.59 9.37 42.80
CA VAL A 559 -2.84 9.02 44.01
C VAL A 559 -3.61 9.54 45.22
N LEU A 560 -3.85 8.67 46.22
CA LEU A 560 -4.41 9.01 47.50
C LEU A 560 -3.32 8.94 48.57
N HIS A 561 -3.18 10.01 49.35
CA HIS A 561 -2.30 10.03 50.53
C HIS A 561 -3.17 10.03 51.78
N TYR A 562 -2.94 9.07 52.67
CA TYR A 562 -3.69 8.92 53.89
C TYR A 562 -2.82 8.32 55.00
N GLU A 563 -2.73 8.98 56.17
CA GLU A 563 -1.99 8.53 57.37
C GLU A 563 -0.56 7.97 57.08
N GLY A 564 0.19 8.63 56.23
CA GLY A 564 1.55 8.21 55.86
C GLY A 564 1.63 7.11 54.78
N MET A 565 0.47 6.66 54.31
CA MET A 565 0.36 5.74 53.16
C MET A 565 0.15 6.51 51.88
N ALA A 566 0.60 5.94 50.76
CA ALA A 566 0.22 6.39 49.44
C ALA A 566 -0.30 5.23 48.60
N LEU A 567 -1.45 5.41 47.98
CA LEU A 567 -2.11 4.48 47.08
C LEU A 567 -2.15 5.11 45.68
N GLU A 568 -1.43 4.54 44.74
CA GLU A 568 -1.48 4.95 43.34
C GLU A 568 -2.27 3.93 42.51
N LEU A 569 -3.28 4.40 41.80
CA LEU A 569 -4.08 3.57 40.89
C LEU A 569 -3.72 3.88 39.44
N ARG A 570 -3.41 2.85 38.69
CA ARG A 570 -3.12 2.90 37.25
C ARG A 570 -3.97 1.93 36.45
N HIS A 571 -4.22 2.30 35.20
CA HIS A 571 -4.73 1.37 34.20
C HIS A 571 -3.72 0.25 33.97
N ALA A 572 -4.21 -0.98 33.75
CA ALA A 572 -3.43 -2.13 33.31
C ALA A 572 -4.04 -2.72 32.04
N LEU A 573 -3.27 -3.54 31.32
CA LEU A 573 -3.75 -4.16 30.10
C LEU A 573 -4.64 -5.37 30.40
N GLU A 574 -5.66 -5.56 29.57
CA GLU A 574 -6.53 -6.73 29.60
C GLU A 574 -6.71 -7.25 28.18
N PRO A 575 -6.53 -8.57 27.92
CA PRO A 575 -6.80 -9.12 26.60
C PRO A 575 -8.31 -9.14 26.36
N TRP A 576 -8.74 -8.39 25.34
CA TRP A 576 -10.14 -8.35 24.93
C TRP A 576 -10.37 -9.24 23.69
N PRO A 577 -10.97 -10.43 23.86
CA PRO A 577 -11.24 -11.31 22.74
C PRO A 577 -12.19 -10.67 21.71
N VAL A 578 -11.86 -10.82 20.44
CA VAL A 578 -12.76 -10.44 19.36
C VAL A 578 -13.87 -11.48 19.26
N LEU A 579 -15.13 -11.06 19.43
CA LEU A 579 -16.33 -11.90 19.37
C LEU A 579 -16.87 -12.03 17.95
N GLY A 580 -16.62 -11.05 17.08
CA GLY A 580 -17.08 -11.04 15.72
C GLY A 580 -16.54 -9.86 14.92
N GLU A 581 -16.60 -9.99 13.59
CA GLU A 581 -16.24 -8.93 12.65
C GLU A 581 -17.36 -8.78 11.62
N GLU A 582 -17.79 -7.55 11.36
CA GLU A 582 -18.78 -7.22 10.34
C GLU A 582 -18.23 -6.18 9.36
N PRO A 583 -18.40 -6.40 8.04
CA PRO A 583 -18.09 -5.37 7.06
C PRO A 583 -19.05 -4.18 7.23
N GLY A 584 -18.50 -2.99 7.47
CA GLY A 584 -19.26 -1.74 7.58
C GLY A 584 -18.93 -0.74 6.48
N ALA A 585 -19.73 0.32 6.37
CA ALA A 585 -19.56 1.39 5.37
C ALA A 585 -18.20 2.10 5.43
N GLY A 586 -17.49 2.03 6.56
CA GLY A 586 -16.16 2.62 6.78
C GLY A 586 -15.05 1.59 7.00
N GLY A 587 -15.29 0.29 6.75
CA GLY A 587 -14.34 -0.79 6.99
C GLY A 587 -14.95 -1.93 7.82
N THR A 588 -14.09 -2.74 8.44
CA THR A 588 -14.54 -3.84 9.31
C THR A 588 -14.77 -3.34 10.73
N THR A 589 -15.98 -3.50 11.23
CA THR A 589 -16.31 -3.26 12.65
C THR A 589 -16.01 -4.53 13.44
N ARG A 590 -15.27 -4.39 14.54
CA ARG A 590 -14.96 -5.49 15.44
C ARG A 590 -15.75 -5.36 16.74
N TYR A 591 -16.36 -6.45 17.11
CA TYR A 591 -17.00 -6.58 18.41
C TYR A 591 -16.04 -7.31 19.34
N VAL A 592 -15.71 -6.67 20.46
CA VAL A 592 -14.80 -7.22 21.46
C VAL A 592 -15.52 -7.41 22.78
N ASP A 593 -15.10 -8.40 23.55
CA ASP A 593 -15.51 -8.55 24.94
C ASP A 593 -14.69 -7.59 25.81
N SER A 594 -15.27 -6.42 26.09
CA SER A 594 -14.71 -5.40 26.98
C SER A 594 -15.39 -5.38 28.36
N SER A 595 -15.97 -6.51 28.76
CA SER A 595 -16.67 -6.63 30.05
C SER A 595 -15.75 -6.53 31.26
N LEU A 596 -14.45 -6.72 31.07
CA LEU A 596 -13.43 -6.64 32.11
C LEU A 596 -12.43 -5.52 31.81
N GLU A 597 -12.07 -4.78 32.84
CA GLU A 597 -10.92 -3.87 32.85
C GLU A 597 -9.99 -4.24 34.00
N ARG A 598 -8.69 -4.09 33.78
CA ARG A 598 -7.68 -4.38 34.77
C ARG A 598 -7.08 -3.10 35.31
N LEU A 599 -6.91 -3.03 36.62
CA LEU A 599 -6.26 -1.93 37.31
C LEU A 599 -5.11 -2.47 38.16
N GLN A 600 -4.06 -1.68 38.29
CA GLN A 600 -2.97 -1.94 39.23
C GLN A 600 -3.00 -0.91 40.34
N LEU A 601 -3.01 -1.40 41.58
CA LEU A 601 -2.82 -0.58 42.77
C LEU A 601 -1.38 -0.74 43.27
N LYS A 602 -0.69 0.39 43.43
CA LYS A 602 0.60 0.47 44.11
C LYS A 602 0.40 1.10 45.47
N ALA A 603 0.70 0.36 46.52
CA ALA A 603 0.57 0.84 47.89
C ALA A 603 1.97 0.97 48.53
N THR A 604 2.22 2.11 49.15
CA THR A 604 3.44 2.37 49.94
C THR A 604 3.07 2.82 51.33
N GLY A 605 3.93 2.51 52.32
CA GLY A 605 3.68 2.87 53.73
C GLY A 605 2.65 1.98 54.45
N LEU A 606 2.21 0.87 53.82
CA LEU A 606 1.34 -0.11 54.49
C LEU A 606 2.08 -0.85 55.58
N ILE A 607 1.43 -1.01 56.70
CA ILE A 607 1.91 -1.82 57.85
C ILE A 607 1.17 -3.16 57.82
N PRO A 608 1.84 -4.29 57.52
CA PRO A 608 1.21 -5.60 57.50
C PRO A 608 0.50 -5.90 58.83
N GLY A 609 -0.72 -6.44 58.76
CA GLY A 609 -1.55 -6.74 59.93
C GLY A 609 -2.28 -5.57 60.54
N ARG A 610 -1.95 -4.31 60.15
CA ARG A 610 -2.69 -3.10 60.58
C ARG A 610 -3.56 -2.54 59.45
N ASN A 611 -3.04 -2.57 58.23
CA ASN A 611 -3.71 -2.00 57.07
C ASN A 611 -4.11 -3.13 56.12
N THR A 612 -5.36 -3.09 55.69
CA THR A 612 -5.90 -4.00 54.64
C THR A 612 -6.41 -3.15 53.51
N VAL A 613 -6.08 -3.54 52.30
CA VAL A 613 -6.61 -2.94 51.07
C VAL A 613 -7.72 -3.80 50.54
N THR A 614 -8.89 -3.23 50.33
CA THR A 614 -10.04 -3.96 49.79
C THR A 614 -10.60 -3.27 48.56
N CYS A 615 -11.11 -4.07 47.62
CA CYS A 615 -11.89 -3.60 46.48
C CYS A 615 -13.32 -4.11 46.64
N ASN A 616 -14.30 -3.21 46.81
CA ASN A 616 -15.70 -3.58 47.07
C ASN A 616 -15.86 -4.59 48.22
N GLY A 617 -15.07 -4.43 49.30
CA GLY A 617 -15.10 -5.29 50.50
C GLY A 617 -14.38 -6.65 50.34
N ARG A 618 -13.70 -6.89 49.23
CA ARG A 618 -12.84 -8.07 49.00
C ARG A 618 -11.37 -7.66 49.11
N GLU A 619 -10.61 -8.47 49.91
CA GLU A 619 -9.14 -8.34 49.99
C GLU A 619 -8.47 -8.80 48.70
#